data_7793708b104630705ec02a331f5989d1
#
_entry.id   7793708b104630705ec02a331f5989d1
#
_cell.length_a   1.000
_cell.length_b   1.000
_cell.length_c   1.000
_cell.angle_alpha   90.00
_cell.angle_beta   90.00
_cell.angle_gamma   90.00
#
_symmetry.space_group_name_H-M   'P 1'
#
loop_
_entity.id
_entity.type
_entity.pdbx_description
1 polymer ?
#
loop_
_entity_poly.entity_id
_entity_poly.type
_entity_poly.pdbx_seq_one_letter_code
_entity_poly.pdbx_strand_id
1 'polypeptide(L)'
;MPTRDQVIDSLRAVIDPELRRDIVELEMVRSVDVHDNGVVDVMVSLTTPGCPIRSHFQTGVNDSIRKLDGVTGVNISFDVLSDSEKQALGRKLGRGTLPEGALAQVKNVICVGSGKGGVGKSSVTANLATALAGAGKQVGVMDADVWGYSQPRMFGLSGERAKVNASRKIVPLDGAEGVKVVSIGFFIDQDAAVVWRGPMLHKALQQFLEDVDWGALDYLLIDLPPGTGDVSMTLSQLLPEAKFLIVTTPQAVAQKVAKRSADMADKLKLEVAGVVENMAGFTTPSGESFPIFGEGGGRLLAEELDVPLLGQVPLTLALREQSDGGLPVVLADPQDAAAQAITQIAQRLIAMTPVTLPMMAASASEPAPAAAAAKPAGMSLPMA
;
A
#
# COMPACT_ATOMS: atom_id res chain seq x y z
N MET A 1 26.32 -19.55 38.93
CA MET A 1 25.35 -18.50 38.54
C MET A 1 25.39 -18.36 37.03
N PRO A 2 24.25 -18.24 36.36
CA PRO A 2 24.25 -18.04 34.92
C PRO A 2 24.80 -16.66 34.58
N THR A 3 25.44 -16.56 33.43
CA THR A 3 25.80 -15.27 32.85
C THR A 3 24.60 -14.63 32.17
N ARG A 4 24.60 -13.30 31.93
CA ARG A 4 23.59 -12.59 31.19
C ARG A 4 23.34 -13.23 29.79
N ASP A 5 24.42 -13.62 29.11
CA ASP A 5 24.33 -14.23 27.78
C ASP A 5 23.68 -15.62 27.84
N GLN A 6 23.95 -16.43 28.88
CA GLN A 6 23.26 -17.71 29.07
C GLN A 6 21.77 -17.54 29.32
N VAL A 7 21.36 -16.48 30.03
CA VAL A 7 19.93 -16.14 30.21
C VAL A 7 19.31 -15.74 28.88
N ILE A 8 19.97 -14.85 28.12
CA ILE A 8 19.46 -14.43 26.79
C ILE A 8 19.31 -15.64 25.85
N ASP A 9 20.31 -16.55 25.82
CA ASP A 9 20.24 -17.76 25.00
C ASP A 9 19.09 -18.68 25.43
N SER A 10 18.82 -18.81 26.71
CA SER A 10 17.70 -19.59 27.21
C SER A 10 16.33 -19.01 26.76
N LEU A 11 16.22 -17.69 26.61
CA LEU A 11 15.03 -17.00 26.18
C LEU A 11 14.71 -17.22 24.70
N ARG A 12 15.63 -17.72 23.87
CA ARG A 12 15.36 -18.15 22.49
C ARG A 12 14.38 -19.32 22.40
N ALA A 13 14.16 -20.06 23.49
CA ALA A 13 13.16 -21.10 23.57
C ALA A 13 11.72 -20.52 23.68
N VAL A 14 11.57 -19.23 23.97
CA VAL A 14 10.26 -18.57 24.12
C VAL A 14 9.83 -18.03 22.79
N ILE A 15 8.89 -18.73 22.14
CA ILE A 15 8.37 -18.37 20.81
C ILE A 15 7.10 -17.54 20.95
N ASP A 16 7.04 -16.42 20.25
CA ASP A 16 5.81 -15.67 20.10
C ASP A 16 4.83 -16.46 19.20
N PRO A 17 3.65 -16.85 19.70
CA PRO A 17 2.70 -17.68 18.93
C PRO A 17 2.10 -16.96 17.72
N GLU A 18 2.04 -15.62 17.72
CA GLU A 18 1.52 -14.81 16.63
C GLU A 18 2.59 -14.58 15.55
N LEU A 19 3.82 -14.31 15.98
CA LEU A 19 4.95 -13.98 15.09
C LEU A 19 5.78 -15.20 14.69
N ARG A 20 5.65 -16.33 15.40
CA ARG A 20 6.37 -17.61 15.20
C ARG A 20 7.89 -17.48 15.19
N ARG A 21 8.41 -16.53 15.96
CA ARG A 21 9.85 -16.27 16.18
C ARG A 21 10.12 -16.14 17.67
N ASP A 22 11.37 -16.33 18.08
CA ASP A 22 11.75 -16.18 19.47
C ASP A 22 11.81 -14.70 19.90
N ILE A 23 11.55 -14.44 21.18
CA ILE A 23 11.48 -13.07 21.74
C ILE A 23 12.81 -12.33 21.71
N VAL A 24 13.94 -13.03 21.58
CA VAL A 24 15.28 -12.42 21.47
C VAL A 24 15.50 -11.93 20.04
N GLU A 25 15.17 -12.74 19.03
CA GLU A 25 15.19 -12.36 17.62
C GLU A 25 14.25 -11.17 17.35
N LEU A 26 13.10 -11.15 18.03
CA LEU A 26 12.12 -10.07 17.94
C LEU A 26 12.52 -8.79 18.69
N GLU A 27 13.69 -8.78 19.36
CA GLU A 27 14.14 -7.66 20.21
C GLU A 27 13.11 -7.25 21.29
N MET A 28 12.30 -8.21 21.74
CA MET A 28 11.32 -8.00 22.80
C MET A 28 11.94 -8.06 24.20
N VAL A 29 13.16 -8.58 24.35
CA VAL A 29 13.88 -8.63 25.63
C VAL A 29 14.59 -7.29 25.85
N ARG A 30 14.07 -6.46 26.76
CA ARG A 30 14.54 -5.09 27.03
C ARG A 30 15.76 -5.07 27.93
N SER A 31 15.69 -5.80 29.05
CA SER A 31 16.81 -5.94 30.00
C SER A 31 16.82 -7.33 30.60
N VAL A 32 18.04 -7.75 30.99
CA VAL A 32 18.29 -8.96 31.75
C VAL A 32 19.35 -8.59 32.82
N ASP A 33 18.97 -8.70 34.08
CA ASP A 33 19.82 -8.41 35.22
C ASP A 33 19.92 -9.66 36.11
N VAL A 34 21.13 -10.15 36.32
CA VAL A 34 21.43 -11.33 37.15
C VAL A 34 22.05 -10.87 38.47
N HIS A 35 21.36 -11.16 39.56
CA HIS A 35 21.80 -10.75 40.90
C HIS A 35 22.66 -11.84 41.61
N ASP A 36 23.54 -11.41 42.53
CA ASP A 36 24.44 -12.32 43.26
C ASP A 36 23.72 -13.37 44.12
N ASN A 37 22.44 -13.16 44.43
CA ASN A 37 21.59 -14.11 45.15
C ASN A 37 20.93 -15.16 44.23
N GLY A 38 21.23 -15.16 42.93
CA GLY A 38 20.65 -16.06 41.93
C GLY A 38 19.28 -15.66 41.43
N VAL A 39 18.79 -14.48 41.77
CA VAL A 39 17.55 -13.92 41.21
C VAL A 39 17.86 -13.29 39.84
N VAL A 40 16.99 -13.51 38.86
CA VAL A 40 17.11 -12.95 37.51
C VAL A 40 15.90 -12.06 37.23
N ASP A 41 16.16 -10.79 36.96
CA ASP A 41 15.16 -9.83 36.54
C ASP A 41 15.16 -9.70 35.03
N VAL A 42 13.96 -9.85 34.39
CA VAL A 42 13.82 -9.74 32.95
C VAL A 42 12.67 -8.78 32.62
N MET A 43 12.93 -7.85 31.72
CA MET A 43 11.90 -6.97 31.15
C MET A 43 11.62 -7.37 29.71
N VAL A 44 10.34 -7.63 29.41
CA VAL A 44 9.88 -8.01 28.07
C VAL A 44 8.89 -6.95 27.55
N SER A 45 9.14 -6.44 26.35
CA SER A 45 8.28 -5.45 25.70
C SER A 45 7.20 -6.15 24.90
N LEU A 46 5.94 -5.74 25.10
CA LEU A 46 4.78 -6.23 24.38
C LEU A 46 4.39 -5.26 23.26
N THR A 47 3.73 -5.76 22.24
CA THR A 47 3.22 -4.93 21.12
C THR A 47 2.01 -4.06 21.52
N THR A 48 1.22 -4.52 22.51
CA THR A 48 0.03 -3.82 23.01
C THR A 48 -0.09 -3.90 24.52
N PRO A 49 -0.64 -2.88 25.22
CA PRO A 49 -0.81 -2.90 26.68
C PRO A 49 -1.70 -4.04 27.21
N GLY A 50 -2.65 -4.48 26.41
CA GLY A 50 -3.61 -5.54 26.74
C GLY A 50 -3.34 -6.87 26.03
N CYS A 51 -2.07 -7.21 25.79
CA CYS A 51 -1.70 -8.42 25.04
C CYS A 51 -2.31 -9.69 25.67
N PRO A 52 -3.19 -10.42 24.93
CA PRO A 52 -3.86 -11.62 25.44
C PRO A 52 -2.89 -12.78 25.70
N ILE A 53 -1.71 -12.74 25.10
CA ILE A 53 -0.66 -13.79 25.26
C ILE A 53 0.38 -13.42 26.33
N ARG A 54 0.15 -12.40 27.15
CA ARG A 54 1.06 -12.02 28.24
C ARG A 54 1.36 -13.19 29.19
N SER A 55 0.36 -13.98 29.52
CA SER A 55 0.54 -15.18 30.37
C SER A 55 1.44 -16.24 29.74
N HIS A 56 1.39 -16.40 28.41
CA HIS A 56 2.28 -17.28 27.66
C HIS A 56 3.76 -16.85 27.81
N PHE A 57 4.04 -15.57 27.64
CA PHE A 57 5.40 -15.05 27.84
C PHE A 57 5.86 -15.18 29.28
N GLN A 58 4.99 -14.90 30.26
CA GLN A 58 5.29 -15.04 31.67
C GLN A 58 5.70 -16.48 32.03
N THR A 59 4.92 -17.45 31.55
CA THR A 59 5.22 -18.88 31.76
C THR A 59 6.48 -19.30 31.03
N GLY A 60 6.61 -18.97 29.73
CA GLY A 60 7.74 -19.37 28.89
C GLY A 60 9.08 -18.82 29.38
N VAL A 61 9.13 -17.54 29.76
CA VAL A 61 10.32 -16.89 30.32
C VAL A 61 10.71 -17.52 31.65
N ASN A 62 9.75 -17.70 32.55
CA ASN A 62 10.00 -18.34 33.84
C ASN A 62 10.56 -19.76 33.70
N ASP A 63 9.92 -20.59 32.84
CA ASP A 63 10.33 -21.98 32.63
C ASP A 63 11.69 -22.12 31.94
N SER A 64 12.00 -21.20 31.02
CA SER A 64 13.29 -21.19 30.32
C SER A 64 14.44 -20.85 31.25
N ILE A 65 14.30 -19.80 32.07
CA ILE A 65 15.36 -19.32 32.95
C ILE A 65 15.57 -20.25 34.19
N ARG A 66 14.50 -20.82 34.73
CA ARG A 66 14.58 -21.75 35.87
C ARG A 66 15.33 -23.04 35.57
N LYS A 67 15.57 -23.39 34.32
CA LYS A 67 16.38 -24.53 33.89
C LYS A 67 17.89 -24.27 34.02
N LEU A 68 18.29 -23.03 34.23
CA LEU A 68 19.70 -22.67 34.37
C LEU A 68 20.20 -22.92 35.81
N ASP A 69 21.38 -23.50 35.92
CA ASP A 69 22.00 -23.78 37.22
C ASP A 69 22.30 -22.50 38.00
N GLY A 70 21.89 -22.50 39.27
CA GLY A 70 22.16 -21.38 40.20
C GLY A 70 21.09 -20.27 40.16
N VAL A 71 19.98 -20.46 39.45
CA VAL A 71 18.82 -19.57 39.52
C VAL A 71 17.95 -19.93 40.72
N THR A 72 17.69 -18.94 41.58
CA THR A 72 16.84 -19.07 42.78
C THR A 72 15.47 -18.44 42.60
N GLY A 73 15.34 -17.44 41.71
CA GLY A 73 14.09 -16.76 41.41
C GLY A 73 14.12 -16.02 40.07
N VAL A 74 12.96 -15.77 39.51
CA VAL A 74 12.78 -15.02 38.24
C VAL A 74 11.71 -13.97 38.45
N ASN A 75 12.03 -12.72 38.26
CA ASN A 75 11.06 -11.62 38.21
C ASN A 75 10.89 -11.15 36.77
N ILE A 76 9.64 -11.06 36.32
CA ILE A 76 9.34 -10.69 34.95
C ILE A 76 8.50 -9.41 35.00
N SER A 77 8.98 -8.37 34.35
CA SER A 77 8.25 -7.12 34.12
C SER A 77 7.93 -6.97 32.64
N PHE A 78 6.86 -6.22 32.37
CA PHE A 78 6.42 -5.99 31.00
C PHE A 78 6.26 -4.49 30.77
N ASP A 79 6.76 -4.01 29.64
CA ASP A 79 6.46 -2.70 29.11
C ASP A 79 5.80 -2.81 27.71
N VAL A 80 5.61 -1.71 27.02
CA VAL A 80 5.02 -1.66 25.68
C VAL A 80 5.99 -0.98 24.74
N LEU A 81 6.22 -1.60 23.58
CA LEU A 81 7.03 -1.02 22.52
C LEU A 81 6.48 0.36 22.11
N SER A 82 7.36 1.33 22.00
CA SER A 82 7.04 2.63 21.39
C SER A 82 6.63 2.46 19.93
N ASP A 83 5.97 3.45 19.35
CA ASP A 83 5.53 3.38 17.94
C ASP A 83 6.72 3.25 16.97
N SER A 84 7.86 3.87 17.26
CA SER A 84 9.09 3.72 16.49
C SER A 84 9.67 2.30 16.57
N GLU A 85 9.62 1.66 17.74
CA GLU A 85 10.08 0.28 17.93
C GLU A 85 9.11 -0.72 17.28
N LYS A 86 7.80 -0.47 17.32
CA LYS A 86 6.80 -1.27 16.59
C LYS A 86 7.05 -1.22 15.08
N GLN A 87 7.37 -0.03 14.54
CA GLN A 87 7.74 0.13 13.14
C GLN A 87 9.05 -0.60 12.80
N ALA A 88 10.06 -0.53 13.69
CA ALA A 88 11.32 -1.25 13.51
C ALA A 88 11.12 -2.77 13.54
N LEU A 89 10.31 -3.27 14.48
CA LEU A 89 9.91 -4.67 14.56
C LEU A 89 9.13 -5.09 13.31
N GLY A 90 8.18 -4.26 12.85
CA GLY A 90 7.43 -4.48 11.60
C GLY A 90 8.36 -4.63 10.40
N ARG A 91 9.36 -3.76 10.26
CA ARG A 91 10.39 -3.84 9.21
C ARG A 91 11.19 -5.14 9.27
N LYS A 92 11.64 -5.56 10.46
CA LYS A 92 12.36 -6.85 10.67
C LYS A 92 11.50 -8.07 10.31
N LEU A 93 10.20 -7.99 10.52
CA LEU A 93 9.25 -9.07 10.21
C LEU A 93 8.81 -9.08 8.75
N GLY A 94 9.32 -8.14 7.92
CA GLY A 94 8.82 -7.93 6.57
C GLY A 94 7.36 -7.44 6.55
N ARG A 95 6.86 -6.98 7.71
CA ARG A 95 5.53 -6.40 7.82
C ARG A 95 5.64 -4.89 7.64
N GLY A 96 5.15 -4.39 6.52
CA GLY A 96 4.98 -2.94 6.32
C GLY A 96 6.06 -2.23 5.52
N THR A 97 6.98 -2.94 4.86
CA THR A 97 7.80 -2.37 3.80
C THR A 97 7.94 -3.38 2.68
N LEU A 98 7.67 -2.93 1.47
CA LEU A 98 8.06 -3.69 0.28
C LEU A 98 9.58 -3.86 0.27
N PRO A 99 10.11 -4.95 -0.32
CA PRO A 99 11.53 -5.09 -0.58
C PRO A 99 12.06 -3.84 -1.28
N GLU A 100 13.26 -3.44 -0.90
CA GLU A 100 13.91 -2.28 -1.52
C GLU A 100 13.92 -2.46 -3.04
N GLY A 101 13.30 -1.51 -3.76
CA GLY A 101 13.17 -1.54 -5.21
C GLY A 101 11.92 -2.22 -5.79
N ALA A 102 11.01 -2.79 -4.99
CA ALA A 102 9.80 -3.45 -5.50
C ALA A 102 8.93 -2.55 -6.41
N LEU A 103 8.78 -1.27 -6.08
CA LEU A 103 8.09 -0.25 -6.89
C LEU A 103 9.02 0.91 -7.27
N ALA A 104 10.33 0.68 -7.37
CA ALA A 104 11.33 1.74 -7.60
C ALA A 104 11.11 2.54 -8.90
N GLN A 105 10.41 1.96 -9.87
CA GLN A 105 10.10 2.62 -11.15
C GLN A 105 8.67 3.19 -11.20
N VAL A 106 7.91 3.12 -10.10
CA VAL A 106 6.57 3.70 -9.98
C VAL A 106 6.67 5.03 -9.26
N LYS A 107 6.26 6.13 -9.94
CA LYS A 107 6.43 7.49 -9.40
C LYS A 107 5.34 7.88 -8.40
N ASN A 108 4.10 7.49 -8.68
CA ASN A 108 2.95 7.81 -7.82
C ASN A 108 2.09 6.57 -7.62
N VAL A 109 1.82 6.22 -6.37
CA VAL A 109 0.86 5.17 -6.00
C VAL A 109 -0.37 5.84 -5.40
N ILE A 110 -1.55 5.52 -5.95
CA ILE A 110 -2.82 6.11 -5.52
C ILE A 110 -3.80 4.99 -5.17
N CYS A 111 -4.11 4.87 -3.89
CA CYS A 111 -5.13 3.97 -3.38
C CYS A 111 -6.51 4.61 -3.57
N VAL A 112 -7.37 4.01 -4.38
CA VAL A 112 -8.75 4.47 -4.60
C VAL A 112 -9.68 3.71 -3.67
N GLY A 113 -10.33 4.42 -2.77
CA GLY A 113 -11.17 3.82 -1.75
C GLY A 113 -12.51 4.51 -1.56
N SER A 114 -13.40 3.88 -0.78
CA SER A 114 -14.74 4.41 -0.49
C SER A 114 -15.24 3.95 0.87
N GLY A 115 -15.98 4.80 1.57
CA GLY A 115 -16.59 4.48 2.87
C GLY A 115 -17.77 3.51 2.80
N LYS A 116 -18.30 3.20 1.61
CA LYS A 116 -19.38 2.22 1.36
C LYS A 116 -19.22 1.56 0.00
N GLY A 117 -19.81 0.37 -0.17
CA GLY A 117 -19.94 -0.28 -1.47
C GLY A 117 -20.93 0.40 -2.39
N GLY A 118 -20.82 0.15 -3.71
CA GLY A 118 -21.79 0.60 -4.71
C GLY A 118 -21.72 2.09 -5.07
N VAL A 119 -20.60 2.78 -4.77
CA VAL A 119 -20.39 4.18 -5.16
C VAL A 119 -19.80 4.34 -6.58
N GLY A 120 -19.54 3.25 -7.28
CA GLY A 120 -18.90 3.27 -8.59
C GLY A 120 -17.37 3.50 -8.54
N LYS A 121 -16.71 3.19 -7.42
CA LYS A 121 -15.28 3.33 -7.21
C LYS A 121 -14.46 2.72 -8.35
N SER A 122 -14.73 1.45 -8.69
CA SER A 122 -13.97 0.71 -9.72
C SER A 122 -14.20 1.29 -11.13
N SER A 123 -15.40 1.77 -11.45
CA SER A 123 -15.67 2.48 -12.70
C SER A 123 -14.89 3.80 -12.78
N VAL A 124 -14.85 4.57 -11.70
CA VAL A 124 -14.00 5.77 -11.61
C VAL A 124 -12.53 5.40 -11.77
N THR A 125 -12.05 4.33 -11.11
CA THR A 125 -10.65 3.88 -11.20
C THR A 125 -10.25 3.52 -12.63
N ALA A 126 -11.05 2.71 -13.34
CA ALA A 126 -10.76 2.30 -14.72
C ALA A 126 -10.73 3.50 -15.68
N ASN A 127 -11.74 4.38 -15.58
CA ASN A 127 -11.84 5.56 -16.43
C ASN A 127 -10.75 6.60 -16.11
N LEU A 128 -10.41 6.80 -14.83
CA LEU A 128 -9.30 7.68 -14.42
C LEU A 128 -7.96 7.16 -14.93
N ALA A 129 -7.71 5.85 -14.84
CA ALA A 129 -6.50 5.24 -15.37
C ALA A 129 -6.39 5.47 -16.89
N THR A 130 -7.48 5.25 -17.63
CA THR A 130 -7.53 5.46 -19.07
C THR A 130 -7.36 6.95 -19.43
N ALA A 131 -7.97 7.87 -18.69
CA ALA A 131 -7.80 9.31 -18.89
C ALA A 131 -6.35 9.77 -18.63
N LEU A 132 -5.68 9.22 -17.60
CA LEU A 132 -4.27 9.49 -17.34
C LEU A 132 -3.38 8.95 -18.48
N ALA A 133 -3.67 7.74 -18.98
CA ALA A 133 -2.96 7.15 -20.10
C ALA A 133 -3.16 7.95 -21.39
N GLY A 134 -4.40 8.39 -21.68
CA GLY A 134 -4.71 9.31 -22.79
C GLY A 134 -4.01 10.67 -22.68
N ALA A 135 -3.63 11.09 -21.48
CA ALA A 135 -2.79 12.26 -21.22
C ALA A 135 -1.27 11.96 -21.34
N GLY A 136 -0.88 10.81 -21.90
CA GLY A 136 0.50 10.41 -22.15
C GLY A 136 1.25 9.88 -20.94
N LYS A 137 0.54 9.45 -19.87
CA LYS A 137 1.15 8.85 -18.68
C LYS A 137 1.24 7.34 -18.80
N GLN A 138 2.29 6.74 -18.24
CA GLN A 138 2.37 5.30 -18.07
C GLN A 138 1.60 4.90 -16.82
N VAL A 139 0.55 4.09 -16.97
CA VAL A 139 -0.42 3.81 -15.91
C VAL A 139 -0.58 2.31 -15.67
N GLY A 140 -0.61 1.92 -14.41
CA GLY A 140 -1.02 0.60 -13.95
C GLY A 140 -2.28 0.66 -13.11
N VAL A 141 -3.06 -0.40 -13.13
CA VAL A 141 -4.21 -0.64 -12.25
C VAL A 141 -4.05 -1.97 -11.56
N MET A 142 -4.07 -1.96 -10.24
CA MET A 142 -4.12 -3.14 -9.39
C MET A 142 -5.51 -3.26 -8.77
N ASP A 143 -6.23 -4.32 -9.12
CA ASP A 143 -7.51 -4.66 -8.51
C ASP A 143 -7.28 -5.41 -7.19
N ALA A 144 -7.47 -4.73 -6.09
CA ALA A 144 -7.30 -5.28 -4.74
C ALA A 144 -8.63 -5.71 -4.08
N ASP A 145 -9.77 -5.57 -4.77
CA ASP A 145 -11.06 -6.07 -4.31
C ASP A 145 -11.22 -7.55 -4.66
N VAL A 146 -10.62 -8.40 -3.84
CA VAL A 146 -10.51 -9.85 -4.07
C VAL A 146 -11.85 -10.56 -4.15
N TRP A 147 -12.87 -10.06 -3.45
CA TRP A 147 -14.21 -10.66 -3.44
C TRP A 147 -15.13 -10.10 -4.51
N GLY A 148 -14.87 -8.89 -4.96
CA GLY A 148 -15.69 -8.18 -5.93
C GLY A 148 -14.88 -7.62 -7.09
N TYR A 149 -13.81 -8.34 -7.49
CA TYR A 149 -12.95 -7.87 -8.58
C TYR A 149 -13.76 -7.51 -9.83
N SER A 150 -13.47 -6.36 -10.39
CA SER A 150 -14.24 -5.78 -11.48
C SER A 150 -13.39 -5.17 -12.59
N GLN A 151 -12.13 -4.90 -12.34
CA GLN A 151 -11.23 -4.31 -13.33
C GLN A 151 -11.08 -5.17 -14.60
N PRO A 152 -11.00 -6.53 -14.53
CA PRO A 152 -11.01 -7.35 -15.73
C PRO A 152 -12.20 -7.08 -16.65
N ARG A 153 -13.39 -6.92 -16.08
CA ARG A 153 -14.60 -6.59 -16.85
C ARG A 153 -14.54 -5.19 -17.45
N MET A 154 -14.11 -4.20 -16.67
CA MET A 154 -14.08 -2.80 -17.08
C MET A 154 -13.05 -2.50 -18.19
N PHE A 155 -12.04 -3.35 -18.32
CA PHE A 155 -11.05 -3.27 -19.39
C PHE A 155 -11.26 -4.31 -20.51
N GLY A 156 -12.38 -5.04 -20.52
CA GLY A 156 -12.67 -6.06 -21.54
C GLY A 156 -11.75 -7.29 -21.47
N LEU A 157 -11.14 -7.55 -20.32
CA LEU A 157 -10.16 -8.61 -20.09
C LEU A 157 -10.76 -9.82 -19.33
N SER A 158 -12.10 -9.93 -19.30
CA SER A 158 -12.78 -11.05 -18.63
C SER A 158 -12.42 -12.38 -19.29
N GLY A 159 -12.02 -13.35 -18.49
CA GLY A 159 -11.59 -14.67 -18.98
C GLY A 159 -10.13 -14.76 -19.42
N GLU A 160 -9.43 -13.64 -19.53
CA GLU A 160 -7.99 -13.64 -19.78
C GLU A 160 -7.21 -14.16 -18.56
N ARG A 161 -6.01 -14.69 -18.81
CA ARG A 161 -5.13 -15.25 -17.80
C ARG A 161 -3.79 -14.53 -17.79
N ALA A 162 -3.33 -14.14 -16.59
CA ALA A 162 -1.99 -13.60 -16.44
C ALA A 162 -0.92 -14.65 -16.73
N LYS A 163 0.17 -14.22 -17.36
CA LYS A 163 1.34 -15.05 -17.67
C LYS A 163 2.51 -14.68 -16.76
N VAL A 164 3.46 -15.60 -16.67
CA VAL A 164 4.71 -15.37 -15.94
C VAL A 164 5.83 -15.33 -16.97
N ASN A 165 6.71 -14.32 -16.91
CA ASN A 165 7.84 -14.19 -17.80
C ASN A 165 9.02 -15.09 -17.38
N ALA A 166 10.11 -15.10 -18.18
CA ALA A 166 11.32 -15.89 -17.92
C ALA A 166 11.99 -15.54 -16.57
N SER A 167 11.79 -14.32 -16.07
CA SER A 167 12.28 -13.85 -14.77
C SER A 167 11.34 -14.18 -13.60
N ARG A 168 10.34 -15.02 -13.84
CA ARG A 168 9.31 -15.40 -12.87
C ARG A 168 8.45 -14.24 -12.36
N LYS A 169 8.39 -13.15 -13.11
CA LYS A 169 7.49 -12.01 -12.82
C LYS A 169 6.14 -12.21 -13.51
N ILE A 170 5.09 -11.79 -12.82
CA ILE A 170 3.73 -11.73 -13.38
C ILE A 170 3.69 -10.62 -14.42
N VAL A 171 3.27 -10.96 -15.63
CA VAL A 171 3.09 -9.98 -16.72
C VAL A 171 1.69 -9.40 -16.60
N PRO A 172 1.54 -8.09 -16.36
CA PRO A 172 0.22 -7.44 -16.37
C PRO A 172 -0.42 -7.57 -17.76
N LEU A 173 -1.74 -7.57 -17.81
CA LEU A 173 -2.47 -7.53 -19.08
C LEU A 173 -2.62 -6.08 -19.53
N ASP A 174 -2.55 -5.87 -20.84
CA ASP A 174 -2.76 -4.53 -21.42
C ASP A 174 -4.25 -4.26 -21.60
N GLY A 175 -4.75 -3.25 -20.91
CA GLY A 175 -6.08 -2.68 -21.07
C GLY A 175 -6.09 -1.54 -22.09
N ALA A 176 -7.18 -0.78 -22.10
CA ALA A 176 -7.35 0.40 -22.97
C ALA A 176 -6.20 1.41 -22.78
N GLU A 177 -5.75 2.05 -23.85
CA GLU A 177 -4.64 3.02 -23.88
C GLU A 177 -3.32 2.48 -23.30
N GLY A 178 -3.11 1.15 -23.31
CA GLY A 178 -1.92 0.52 -22.76
C GLY A 178 -1.83 0.55 -21.23
N VAL A 179 -2.95 0.73 -20.54
CA VAL A 179 -3.02 0.62 -19.07
C VAL A 179 -2.69 -0.82 -18.66
N LYS A 180 -1.69 -0.99 -17.82
CA LYS A 180 -1.31 -2.29 -17.27
C LYS A 180 -2.25 -2.72 -16.17
N VAL A 181 -2.93 -3.86 -16.33
CA VAL A 181 -3.96 -4.32 -15.39
C VAL A 181 -3.54 -5.62 -14.72
N VAL A 182 -3.64 -5.67 -13.37
CA VAL A 182 -3.51 -6.88 -12.58
C VAL A 182 -4.71 -7.01 -11.65
N SER A 183 -5.31 -8.18 -11.66
CA SER A 183 -6.43 -8.54 -10.78
C SER A 183 -6.30 -9.99 -10.35
N ILE A 184 -6.81 -10.31 -9.16
CA ILE A 184 -6.90 -11.70 -8.72
C ILE A 184 -7.76 -12.54 -9.67
N GLY A 185 -8.71 -11.92 -10.38
CA GLY A 185 -9.55 -12.56 -11.38
C GLY A 185 -8.79 -13.20 -12.54
N PHE A 186 -7.53 -12.83 -12.77
CA PHE A 186 -6.68 -13.46 -13.79
C PHE A 186 -6.04 -14.77 -13.35
N PHE A 187 -6.17 -15.16 -12.07
CA PHE A 187 -5.53 -16.33 -11.48
C PHE A 187 -6.52 -17.39 -10.99
N ILE A 188 -7.80 -17.04 -10.88
CA ILE A 188 -8.85 -17.94 -10.40
C ILE A 188 -9.85 -18.23 -11.52
N ASP A 189 -10.51 -19.38 -11.44
CA ASP A 189 -11.63 -19.67 -12.31
C ASP A 189 -12.86 -18.89 -11.85
N GLN A 190 -13.59 -18.29 -12.78
CA GLN A 190 -14.73 -17.41 -12.50
C GLN A 190 -15.81 -18.10 -11.66
N ASP A 191 -15.93 -19.44 -11.77
CA ASP A 191 -16.91 -20.23 -11.05
C ASP A 191 -16.35 -20.86 -9.75
N ALA A 192 -15.07 -20.61 -9.43
CA ALA A 192 -14.44 -21.18 -8.24
C ALA A 192 -14.73 -20.33 -6.99
N ALA A 193 -15.45 -20.91 -6.03
CA ALA A 193 -15.59 -20.33 -4.71
C ALA A 193 -14.27 -20.46 -3.92
N VAL A 194 -13.38 -19.47 -4.06
CA VAL A 194 -12.14 -19.43 -3.30
C VAL A 194 -12.37 -18.75 -1.95
N VAL A 195 -12.12 -19.47 -0.87
CA VAL A 195 -12.19 -18.91 0.48
C VAL A 195 -10.84 -18.26 0.81
N TRP A 196 -10.78 -16.95 0.71
CA TRP A 196 -9.61 -16.16 1.09
C TRP A 196 -9.54 -15.97 2.61
N ARG A 197 -8.46 -16.47 3.23
CA ARG A 197 -8.14 -16.17 4.63
C ARG A 197 -7.18 -14.99 4.69
N GLY A 198 -7.26 -14.18 5.75
CA GLY A 198 -6.46 -12.95 5.91
C GLY A 198 -4.96 -13.10 5.55
N PRO A 199 -4.23 -14.13 6.04
CA PRO A 199 -2.82 -14.33 5.68
C PRO A 199 -2.57 -14.63 4.19
N MET A 200 -3.50 -15.34 3.53
CA MET A 200 -3.40 -15.62 2.09
C MET A 200 -3.59 -14.35 1.27
N LEU A 201 -4.54 -13.54 1.70
CA LEU A 201 -4.84 -12.26 1.07
C LEU A 201 -3.67 -11.28 1.18
N HIS A 202 -3.11 -11.14 2.38
CA HIS A 202 -1.91 -10.33 2.61
C HIS A 202 -0.76 -10.75 1.67
N LYS A 203 -0.50 -12.04 1.58
CA LYS A 203 0.55 -12.59 0.71
C LYS A 203 0.28 -12.32 -0.77
N ALA A 204 -0.97 -12.45 -1.24
CA ALA A 204 -1.34 -12.18 -2.63
C ALA A 204 -1.14 -10.70 -2.99
N LEU A 205 -1.55 -9.79 -2.11
CA LEU A 205 -1.36 -8.34 -2.29
C LEU A 205 0.13 -7.98 -2.32
N GLN A 206 0.91 -8.53 -1.41
CA GLN A 206 2.35 -8.36 -1.38
C GLN A 206 2.98 -8.86 -2.69
N GLN A 207 2.60 -10.05 -3.18
CA GLN A 207 3.07 -10.57 -4.45
C GLN A 207 2.69 -9.69 -5.64
N PHE A 208 1.51 -9.06 -5.66
CA PHE A 208 1.14 -8.13 -6.72
C PHE A 208 1.99 -6.86 -6.73
N LEU A 209 2.50 -6.46 -5.59
CA LEU A 209 3.42 -5.33 -5.50
C LEU A 209 4.86 -5.71 -5.85
N GLU A 210 5.31 -6.92 -5.46
CA GLU A 210 6.70 -7.37 -5.59
C GLU A 210 6.98 -8.13 -6.88
N ASP A 211 6.06 -9.04 -7.27
CA ASP A 211 6.28 -10.02 -8.33
C ASP A 211 5.67 -9.64 -9.68
N VAL A 212 4.93 -8.53 -9.77
CA VAL A 212 4.44 -8.02 -11.05
C VAL A 212 5.53 -7.21 -11.75
N ASP A 213 5.64 -7.43 -13.06
CA ASP A 213 6.53 -6.65 -13.96
C ASP A 213 5.84 -5.35 -14.38
N TRP A 214 5.69 -4.43 -13.42
CA TRP A 214 5.05 -3.14 -13.67
C TRP A 214 5.85 -2.27 -14.64
N GLY A 215 7.18 -2.39 -14.64
CA GLY A 215 8.08 -1.50 -15.38
C GLY A 215 7.99 -0.05 -14.87
N ALA A 216 8.36 0.90 -15.71
CA ALA A 216 8.29 2.31 -15.39
C ALA A 216 6.85 2.83 -15.50
N LEU A 217 6.26 3.24 -14.37
CA LEU A 217 4.93 3.83 -14.31
C LEU A 217 4.99 5.25 -13.76
N ASP A 218 4.18 6.15 -14.35
CA ASP A 218 3.90 7.45 -13.75
C ASP A 218 2.87 7.34 -12.61
N TYR A 219 1.88 6.43 -12.78
CA TYR A 219 0.82 6.16 -11.81
C TYR A 219 0.53 4.68 -11.68
N LEU A 220 0.41 4.20 -10.45
CA LEU A 220 -0.21 2.92 -10.10
C LEU A 220 -1.48 3.21 -9.30
N LEU A 221 -2.65 2.97 -9.89
CA LEU A 221 -3.93 3.06 -9.20
C LEU A 221 -4.27 1.73 -8.57
N ILE A 222 -4.60 1.72 -7.28
CA ILE A 222 -4.98 0.52 -6.54
C ILE A 222 -6.46 0.63 -6.17
N ASP A 223 -7.28 -0.19 -6.80
CA ASP A 223 -8.72 -0.27 -6.55
C ASP A 223 -8.98 -1.07 -5.28
N LEU A 224 -9.25 -0.39 -4.15
CA LEU A 224 -9.44 -1.01 -2.84
C LEU A 224 -10.84 -1.64 -2.70
N PRO A 225 -11.03 -2.67 -1.87
CA PRO A 225 -12.38 -3.07 -1.46
C PRO A 225 -13.07 -1.94 -0.67
N PRO A 226 -14.41 -1.95 -0.59
CA PRO A 226 -15.13 -0.94 0.19
C PRO A 226 -14.86 -1.08 1.68
N GLY A 227 -14.71 0.05 2.38
CA GLY A 227 -14.51 0.13 3.82
C GLY A 227 -13.07 -0.09 4.28
N THR A 228 -12.88 -0.25 5.61
CA THR A 228 -11.58 -0.34 6.29
C THR A 228 -11.17 -1.77 6.63
N GLY A 229 -11.41 -2.72 5.72
CA GLY A 229 -11.07 -4.13 5.92
C GLY A 229 -9.56 -4.40 5.88
N ASP A 230 -9.19 -5.65 6.10
CA ASP A 230 -7.80 -6.13 6.18
C ASP A 230 -6.97 -5.75 4.95
N VAL A 231 -7.56 -5.72 3.75
CA VAL A 231 -6.90 -5.34 2.49
C VAL A 231 -6.38 -3.91 2.55
N SER A 232 -7.28 -2.96 2.88
CA SER A 232 -6.94 -1.53 2.94
C SER A 232 -5.87 -1.26 3.99
N MET A 233 -5.98 -1.90 5.17
CA MET A 233 -4.98 -1.80 6.24
C MET A 233 -3.63 -2.40 5.83
N THR A 234 -3.65 -3.56 5.16
CA THR A 234 -2.42 -4.19 4.65
C THR A 234 -1.72 -3.28 3.64
N LEU A 235 -2.46 -2.75 2.67
CA LEU A 235 -1.88 -1.90 1.63
C LEU A 235 -1.34 -0.57 2.19
N SER A 236 -2.02 0.04 3.17
CA SER A 236 -1.49 1.25 3.81
C SER A 236 -0.19 1.01 4.58
N GLN A 237 -0.03 -0.18 5.16
CA GLN A 237 1.22 -0.57 5.82
C GLN A 237 2.35 -0.86 4.82
N LEU A 238 2.03 -1.49 3.69
CA LEU A 238 3.00 -1.80 2.63
C LEU A 238 3.40 -0.55 1.82
N LEU A 239 2.52 0.44 1.72
CA LEU A 239 2.65 1.61 0.86
C LEU A 239 2.44 2.92 1.65
N PRO A 240 3.27 3.23 2.65
CA PRO A 240 3.07 4.41 3.51
C PRO A 240 3.16 5.75 2.78
N GLU A 241 3.81 5.78 1.61
CA GLU A 241 3.95 6.97 0.76
C GLU A 241 2.83 7.07 -0.30
N ALA A 242 1.90 6.10 -0.34
CA ALA A 242 0.79 6.16 -1.28
C ALA A 242 -0.19 7.27 -0.89
N LYS A 243 -0.81 7.87 -1.89
CA LYS A 243 -1.90 8.83 -1.69
C LYS A 243 -3.25 8.12 -1.71
N PHE A 244 -4.21 8.67 -0.98
CA PHE A 244 -5.55 8.11 -0.89
C PHE A 244 -6.56 9.00 -1.61
N LEU A 245 -7.24 8.45 -2.61
CA LEU A 245 -8.33 9.09 -3.36
C LEU A 245 -9.67 8.54 -2.90
N ILE A 246 -10.54 9.39 -2.38
CA ILE A 246 -11.84 8.99 -1.85
C ILE A 246 -12.91 9.15 -2.93
N VAL A 247 -13.61 8.06 -3.24
CA VAL A 247 -14.82 8.09 -4.09
C VAL A 247 -16.06 8.01 -3.23
N THR A 248 -16.98 8.95 -3.40
CA THR A 248 -18.25 9.03 -2.67
C THR A 248 -19.42 9.36 -3.60
N THR A 249 -20.61 9.47 -3.07
CA THR A 249 -21.84 9.87 -3.79
C THR A 249 -22.52 11.05 -3.10
N PRO A 250 -23.38 11.83 -3.78
CA PRO A 250 -24.00 13.04 -3.24
C PRO A 250 -24.95 12.83 -2.07
N GLN A 251 -25.35 11.59 -1.77
CA GLN A 251 -26.40 11.27 -0.79
C GLN A 251 -26.20 11.95 0.57
N ALA A 252 -27.20 12.70 1.01
CA ALA A 252 -27.21 13.44 2.28
C ALA A 252 -27.26 12.56 3.57
N VAL A 253 -27.37 11.25 3.47
CA VAL A 253 -27.01 10.33 4.57
C VAL A 253 -25.50 10.42 4.85
N ALA A 254 -24.92 11.41 4.22
CA ALA A 254 -23.51 11.77 4.14
C ALA A 254 -22.81 11.92 5.49
N GLN A 255 -23.45 12.38 6.57
CA GLN A 255 -22.74 12.48 7.85
C GLN A 255 -22.19 11.12 8.34
N LYS A 256 -22.94 10.02 8.14
CA LYS A 256 -22.44 8.69 8.50
C LYS A 256 -21.43 8.14 7.49
N VAL A 257 -21.58 8.46 6.19
CA VAL A 257 -20.67 8.01 5.13
C VAL A 257 -19.41 8.88 5.14
N ALA A 258 -19.54 10.19 5.28
CA ALA A 258 -18.44 11.12 5.47
C ALA A 258 -17.60 10.72 6.69
N LYS A 259 -18.23 10.49 7.83
CA LYS A 259 -17.54 10.00 9.02
C LYS A 259 -16.80 8.66 8.79
N ARG A 260 -17.42 7.71 8.08
CA ARG A 260 -16.73 6.45 7.75
C ARG A 260 -15.55 6.64 6.81
N SER A 261 -15.65 7.55 5.84
CA SER A 261 -14.56 7.85 4.91
C SER A 261 -13.44 8.63 5.63
N ALA A 262 -13.79 9.55 6.53
CA ALA A 262 -12.85 10.24 7.41
C ALA A 262 -12.14 9.25 8.34
N ASP A 263 -12.91 8.39 9.04
CA ASP A 263 -12.37 7.32 9.90
C ASP A 263 -11.46 6.36 9.09
N MET A 264 -11.77 6.13 7.81
CA MET A 264 -10.93 5.32 6.92
C MET A 264 -9.60 6.01 6.61
N ALA A 265 -9.64 7.27 6.21
CA ALA A 265 -8.44 8.05 5.93
C ALA A 265 -7.51 8.12 7.15
N ASP A 266 -8.07 8.40 8.33
CA ASP A 266 -7.32 8.46 9.59
C ASP A 266 -6.68 7.10 9.96
N LYS A 267 -7.43 6.00 9.83
CA LYS A 267 -6.94 4.65 10.12
C LYS A 267 -5.83 4.21 9.17
N LEU A 268 -5.95 4.56 7.89
CA LEU A 268 -4.96 4.20 6.89
C LEU A 268 -3.68 5.03 7.01
N LYS A 269 -3.75 6.22 7.65
CA LYS A 269 -2.62 7.16 7.80
C LYS A 269 -1.95 7.54 6.47
N LEU A 270 -2.71 7.47 5.37
CA LEU A 270 -2.26 7.89 4.05
C LEU A 270 -2.65 9.35 3.81
N GLU A 271 -1.82 10.08 3.08
CA GLU A 271 -2.15 11.42 2.61
C GLU A 271 -3.37 11.37 1.69
N VAL A 272 -4.44 12.09 2.01
CA VAL A 272 -5.63 12.16 1.15
C VAL A 272 -5.40 13.15 0.03
N ALA A 273 -5.32 12.65 -1.21
CA ALA A 273 -5.15 13.47 -2.41
C ALA A 273 -6.40 14.29 -2.74
N GLY A 274 -7.57 13.81 -2.34
CA GLY A 274 -8.83 14.51 -2.56
C GLY A 274 -10.03 13.60 -2.64
N VAL A 275 -11.18 14.21 -2.93
CA VAL A 275 -12.48 13.55 -3.04
C VAL A 275 -13.00 13.63 -4.48
N VAL A 276 -13.57 12.53 -4.97
CA VAL A 276 -14.36 12.46 -6.20
C VAL A 276 -15.80 12.14 -5.82
N GLU A 277 -16.73 13.01 -6.18
CA GLU A 277 -18.16 12.77 -6.05
C GLU A 277 -18.69 12.10 -7.30
N ASN A 278 -19.00 10.82 -7.26
CA ASN A 278 -19.59 10.08 -8.36
C ASN A 278 -21.11 10.05 -8.25
N MET A 279 -21.81 9.85 -9.38
CA MET A 279 -23.28 9.89 -9.49
C MET A 279 -23.85 11.27 -9.09
N ALA A 280 -23.16 12.34 -9.47
CA ALA A 280 -23.48 13.72 -9.15
C ALA A 280 -24.55 14.27 -10.12
N GLY A 281 -25.80 13.81 -9.96
CA GLY A 281 -26.91 14.15 -10.83
C GLY A 281 -27.01 13.26 -12.06
N PHE A 282 -28.18 13.30 -12.67
CA PHE A 282 -28.48 12.64 -13.93
C PHE A 282 -29.13 13.66 -14.88
N THR A 283 -28.57 13.81 -16.05
CA THR A 283 -29.15 14.70 -17.08
C THR A 283 -29.80 13.87 -18.19
N THR A 284 -31.05 14.14 -18.47
CA THR A 284 -31.80 13.48 -19.56
C THR A 284 -31.33 13.96 -20.92
N PRO A 285 -31.61 13.23 -22.00
CA PRO A 285 -31.34 13.69 -23.37
C PRO A 285 -32.05 15.02 -23.72
N SER A 286 -33.16 15.36 -23.02
CA SER A 286 -33.85 16.65 -23.16
C SER A 286 -33.15 17.80 -22.42
N GLY A 287 -32.09 17.53 -21.65
CA GLY A 287 -31.31 18.54 -20.90
C GLY A 287 -31.83 18.82 -19.48
N GLU A 288 -32.84 18.09 -19.01
CA GLU A 288 -33.32 18.19 -17.63
C GLU A 288 -32.37 17.46 -16.68
N SER A 289 -31.94 18.11 -15.60
CA SER A 289 -31.04 17.54 -14.61
C SER A 289 -31.78 17.20 -13.31
N PHE A 290 -31.55 15.98 -12.83
CA PHE A 290 -32.19 15.44 -11.62
C PHE A 290 -31.12 14.99 -10.61
N PRO A 291 -31.14 15.50 -9.37
CA PRO A 291 -30.24 15.05 -8.31
C PRO A 291 -30.73 13.73 -7.68
N ILE A 292 -30.73 12.63 -8.44
CA ILE A 292 -31.29 11.34 -8.03
C ILE A 292 -30.72 10.85 -6.69
N PHE A 293 -29.46 11.12 -6.44
CA PHE A 293 -28.77 10.75 -5.19
C PHE A 293 -28.56 11.94 -4.24
N GLY A 294 -29.27 13.06 -4.43
CA GLY A 294 -29.05 14.29 -3.66
C GLY A 294 -27.89 15.12 -4.21
N GLU A 295 -27.42 16.08 -3.43
CA GLU A 295 -26.38 17.04 -3.83
C GLU A 295 -25.39 17.31 -2.71
N GLY A 296 -24.12 17.56 -3.07
CA GLY A 296 -23.10 18.19 -2.22
C GLY A 296 -22.43 17.29 -1.17
N GLY A 297 -22.73 15.98 -1.13
CA GLY A 297 -22.13 15.08 -0.16
C GLY A 297 -20.60 14.98 -0.30
N GLY A 298 -20.08 14.99 -1.53
CA GLY A 298 -18.64 14.98 -1.79
C GLY A 298 -17.96 16.30 -1.39
N ARG A 299 -18.63 17.43 -1.58
CA ARG A 299 -18.12 18.74 -1.15
C ARG A 299 -18.03 18.82 0.37
N LEU A 300 -19.09 18.43 1.08
CA LEU A 300 -19.10 18.40 2.54
C LEU A 300 -17.99 17.50 3.09
N LEU A 301 -17.77 16.34 2.48
CA LEU A 301 -16.69 15.44 2.86
C LEU A 301 -15.30 16.07 2.62
N ALA A 302 -15.12 16.73 1.50
CA ALA A 302 -13.86 17.41 1.16
C ALA A 302 -13.55 18.55 2.16
N GLU A 303 -14.59 19.34 2.52
CA GLU A 303 -14.49 20.39 3.56
C GLU A 303 -14.19 19.80 4.94
N GLU A 304 -14.83 18.70 5.34
CA GLU A 304 -14.60 18.04 6.64
C GLU A 304 -13.16 17.48 6.77
N LEU A 305 -12.60 17.00 5.66
CA LEU A 305 -11.24 16.44 5.61
C LEU A 305 -10.16 17.49 5.29
N ASP A 306 -10.53 18.74 5.01
CA ASP A 306 -9.64 19.81 4.55
C ASP A 306 -8.83 19.39 3.31
N VAL A 307 -9.49 18.77 2.33
CA VAL A 307 -8.90 18.30 1.09
C VAL A 307 -9.69 18.78 -0.13
N PRO A 308 -9.09 18.82 -1.34
CA PRO A 308 -9.80 19.28 -2.53
C PRO A 308 -10.90 18.30 -2.98
N LEU A 309 -12.04 18.85 -3.41
CA LEU A 309 -12.98 18.15 -4.28
C LEU A 309 -12.42 18.15 -5.71
N LEU A 310 -11.91 17.01 -6.16
CA LEU A 310 -11.26 16.89 -7.48
C LEU A 310 -12.25 16.98 -8.62
N GLY A 311 -13.49 16.56 -8.40
CA GLY A 311 -14.55 16.69 -9.37
C GLY A 311 -15.82 15.95 -9.00
N GLN A 312 -16.85 16.22 -9.81
CA GLN A 312 -18.16 15.60 -9.69
C GLN A 312 -18.46 14.89 -11.02
N VAL A 313 -18.66 13.58 -10.98
CA VAL A 313 -18.92 12.74 -12.15
C VAL A 313 -20.42 12.49 -12.22
N PRO A 314 -21.11 12.96 -13.25
CA PRO A 314 -22.54 12.75 -13.41
C PRO A 314 -22.84 11.27 -13.72
N LEU A 315 -24.05 10.84 -13.41
CA LEU A 315 -24.56 9.55 -13.83
C LEU A 315 -25.00 9.66 -15.30
N THR A 316 -24.34 8.90 -16.18
CA THR A 316 -24.71 8.85 -17.61
C THR A 316 -24.98 7.40 -18.04
N LEU A 317 -25.81 7.23 -19.08
CA LEU A 317 -26.05 5.91 -19.63
C LEU A 317 -24.78 5.34 -20.27
N ALA A 318 -24.02 6.20 -20.96
CA ALA A 318 -22.76 5.80 -21.60
C ALA A 318 -21.75 5.25 -20.56
N LEU A 319 -21.55 5.93 -19.43
CA LEU A 319 -20.66 5.45 -18.38
C LEU A 319 -21.06 4.05 -17.90
N ARG A 320 -22.36 3.80 -17.68
CA ARG A 320 -22.86 2.49 -17.24
C ARG A 320 -22.66 1.43 -18.32
N GLU A 321 -23.10 1.71 -19.54
CA GLU A 321 -23.08 0.74 -20.65
C GLU A 321 -21.64 0.36 -21.03
N GLN A 322 -20.75 1.33 -21.07
CA GLN A 322 -19.34 1.10 -21.38
C GLN A 322 -18.61 0.37 -20.26
N SER A 323 -18.94 0.65 -18.99
CA SER A 323 -18.40 -0.12 -17.85
C SER A 323 -18.80 -1.60 -17.91
N ASP A 324 -20.02 -1.90 -18.42
CA ASP A 324 -20.48 -3.26 -18.64
C ASP A 324 -19.88 -3.87 -19.93
N GLY A 325 -19.65 -3.06 -20.94
CA GLY A 325 -19.09 -3.45 -22.24
C GLY A 325 -17.57 -3.67 -22.24
N GLY A 326 -16.86 -3.28 -21.19
CA GLY A 326 -15.42 -3.47 -21.08
C GLY A 326 -14.57 -2.44 -21.82
N LEU A 327 -15.13 -1.29 -22.13
CA LEU A 327 -14.43 -0.16 -22.76
C LEU A 327 -14.68 1.11 -21.93
N PRO A 328 -13.66 1.71 -21.27
CA PRO A 328 -13.85 2.93 -20.49
C PRO A 328 -14.48 4.07 -21.30
N VAL A 329 -15.47 4.77 -20.71
CA VAL A 329 -16.24 5.81 -21.41
C VAL A 329 -15.37 6.97 -21.88
N VAL A 330 -14.29 7.28 -21.19
CA VAL A 330 -13.34 8.34 -21.58
C VAL A 330 -12.70 8.07 -22.95
N LEU A 331 -12.66 6.81 -23.38
CA LEU A 331 -12.20 6.40 -24.70
C LEU A 331 -13.37 6.17 -25.67
N ALA A 332 -14.45 5.50 -25.20
CA ALA A 332 -15.58 5.13 -26.02
C ALA A 332 -16.41 6.33 -26.48
N ASP A 333 -16.64 7.30 -25.58
CA ASP A 333 -17.37 8.54 -25.84
C ASP A 333 -16.75 9.73 -25.08
N PRO A 334 -15.67 10.31 -25.60
CA PRO A 334 -15.00 11.45 -24.96
C PRO A 334 -15.86 12.69 -24.77
N GLN A 335 -17.01 12.78 -25.48
CA GLN A 335 -17.94 13.91 -25.36
C GLN A 335 -18.99 13.69 -24.27
N ASP A 336 -19.13 12.48 -23.76
CA ASP A 336 -20.02 12.20 -22.62
C ASP A 336 -19.64 13.04 -21.40
N ALA A 337 -20.64 13.53 -20.66
CA ALA A 337 -20.41 14.41 -19.52
C ALA A 337 -19.59 13.76 -18.41
N ALA A 338 -19.75 12.45 -18.18
CA ALA A 338 -18.93 11.72 -17.22
C ALA A 338 -17.48 11.56 -17.72
N ALA A 339 -17.28 11.31 -19.02
CA ALA A 339 -15.95 11.23 -19.62
C ALA A 339 -15.19 12.55 -19.48
N GLN A 340 -15.83 13.68 -19.75
CA GLN A 340 -15.24 15.02 -19.60
C GLN A 340 -14.90 15.32 -18.13
N ALA A 341 -15.81 14.99 -17.19
CA ALA A 341 -15.57 15.19 -15.77
C ALA A 341 -14.37 14.36 -15.28
N ILE A 342 -14.26 13.10 -15.67
CA ILE A 342 -13.14 12.23 -15.27
C ILE A 342 -11.82 12.72 -15.91
N THR A 343 -11.86 13.18 -17.16
CA THR A 343 -10.67 13.77 -17.81
C THR A 343 -10.19 15.02 -17.06
N GLN A 344 -11.09 15.87 -16.58
CA GLN A 344 -10.72 17.02 -15.74
C GLN A 344 -10.15 16.60 -14.39
N ILE A 345 -10.69 15.54 -13.78
CA ILE A 345 -10.14 14.95 -12.53
C ILE A 345 -8.71 14.45 -12.77
N ALA A 346 -8.47 13.76 -13.89
CA ALA A 346 -7.14 13.30 -14.27
C ALA A 346 -6.15 14.46 -14.41
N GLN A 347 -6.54 15.55 -15.07
CA GLN A 347 -5.71 16.74 -15.23
C GLN A 347 -5.38 17.42 -13.89
N ARG A 348 -6.36 17.52 -12.98
CA ARG A 348 -6.14 18.05 -11.62
C ARG A 348 -5.18 17.17 -10.84
N LEU A 349 -5.35 15.85 -10.93
CA LEU A 349 -4.47 14.89 -10.27
C LEU A 349 -3.03 15.00 -10.78
N ILE A 350 -2.83 15.15 -12.11
CA ILE A 350 -1.51 15.39 -12.70
C ILE A 350 -0.88 16.69 -12.17
N ALA A 351 -1.65 17.75 -12.02
CA ALA A 351 -1.16 19.03 -11.51
C ALA A 351 -0.75 18.96 -10.03
N MET A 352 -1.42 18.13 -9.24
CA MET A 352 -1.15 17.96 -7.79
C MET A 352 -0.04 16.94 -7.49
N THR A 353 0.27 16.06 -8.44
CA THR A 353 1.30 15.04 -8.31
C THR A 353 2.40 15.26 -9.35
N PRO A 354 3.15 16.37 -9.29
CA PRO A 354 4.22 16.61 -10.25
C PRO A 354 5.22 15.45 -10.16
N VAL A 355 5.56 14.90 -11.32
CA VAL A 355 6.61 13.91 -11.43
C VAL A 355 7.93 14.61 -11.09
N THR A 356 8.37 14.51 -9.85
CA THR A 356 9.73 14.83 -9.49
C THR A 356 10.60 13.79 -10.18
N LEU A 357 11.33 14.22 -11.23
CA LEU A 357 12.45 13.43 -11.73
C LEU A 357 13.34 13.15 -10.51
N PRO A 358 13.76 11.90 -10.24
CA PRO A 358 14.79 11.68 -9.24
C PRO A 358 15.92 12.60 -9.63
N MET A 359 16.25 13.58 -8.78
CA MET A 359 17.48 14.34 -8.93
C MET A 359 18.56 13.27 -8.97
N MET A 360 19.16 13.06 -10.13
CA MET A 360 20.41 12.31 -10.21
C MET A 360 21.28 13.01 -9.16
N ALA A 361 21.57 12.29 -8.07
CA ALA A 361 22.61 12.71 -7.17
C ALA A 361 23.81 12.97 -8.07
N ALA A 362 24.13 14.24 -8.29
CA ALA A 362 25.35 14.59 -8.95
C ALA A 362 26.41 13.92 -8.08
N SER A 363 26.94 12.80 -8.56
CA SER A 363 28.15 12.24 -8.01
C SER A 363 29.16 13.36 -8.14
N ALA A 364 29.38 14.08 -7.05
CA ALA A 364 30.54 14.89 -6.91
C ALA A 364 31.72 13.89 -7.02
N SER A 365 32.19 13.73 -8.25
CA SER A 365 33.50 13.14 -8.48
C SER A 365 34.47 14.04 -7.77
N GLU A 366 34.89 13.66 -6.57
CA GLU A 366 36.08 14.24 -5.96
C GLU A 366 37.16 14.20 -7.04
N PRO A 367 37.81 15.36 -7.32
CA PRO A 367 38.96 15.36 -8.21
C PRO A 367 40.02 14.45 -7.56
N ALA A 368 40.41 13.42 -8.30
CA ALA A 368 41.52 12.53 -7.91
C ALA A 368 42.74 13.40 -7.52
N PRO A 369 43.44 13.09 -6.43
CA PRO A 369 44.63 13.86 -6.03
C PRO A 369 45.65 13.84 -7.17
N ALA A 370 46.08 15.02 -7.59
CA ALA A 370 47.03 15.22 -8.65
C ALA A 370 48.29 14.38 -8.37
N ALA A 371 48.57 13.42 -9.27
CA ALA A 371 49.80 12.64 -9.22
C ALA A 371 51.00 13.62 -9.33
N ALA A 372 51.85 13.57 -8.35
CA ALA A 372 53.09 14.32 -8.28
C ALA A 372 53.92 14.08 -9.57
N ALA A 373 54.23 15.14 -10.29
CA ALA A 373 55.04 15.09 -11.48
C ALA A 373 56.44 14.51 -11.17
N ALA A 374 56.73 13.34 -11.73
CA ALA A 374 58.03 12.77 -11.72
C ALA A 374 58.94 13.63 -12.59
N LYS A 375 60.10 14.05 -12.02
CA LYS A 375 61.17 14.77 -12.77
C LYS A 375 61.71 13.87 -13.90
N PRO A 376 61.92 14.45 -15.08
CA PRO A 376 62.54 13.68 -16.17
C PRO A 376 64.00 13.38 -15.86
N ALA A 377 64.37 12.12 -15.93
CA ALA A 377 65.77 11.72 -15.87
C ALA A 377 66.51 12.22 -17.12
N GLY A 378 67.65 12.89 -16.88
CA GLY A 378 68.48 13.43 -17.93
C GLY A 378 69.01 12.35 -18.85
N MET A 379 68.86 12.53 -20.14
CA MET A 379 69.48 11.73 -21.20
C MET A 379 70.80 12.40 -21.54
N SER A 380 71.91 11.73 -21.20
CA SER A 380 73.23 12.09 -21.67
C SER A 380 73.46 11.49 -23.04
N LEU A 381 73.73 12.33 -24.03
CA LEU A 381 74.18 11.93 -25.36
C LEU A 381 75.68 11.66 -25.30
N PRO A 382 76.24 10.60 -25.94
CA PRO A 382 77.64 10.48 -26.17
C PRO A 382 78.06 11.30 -27.40
N MET A 383 79.07 12.10 -27.19
CA MET A 383 79.85 12.72 -28.27
C MET A 383 80.84 11.76 -28.83
N ALA A 384 80.81 11.52 -30.11
CA ALA A 384 82.00 11.40 -31.03
C ALA A 384 81.47 11.31 -32.46
#